data_3363bd11fd6ab90713ab142ec041344e
#
_entry.id   3363bd11fd6ab90713ab142ec041344e
#
_cell.length_a   1.000
_cell.length_b   1.000
_cell.length_c   1.000
_cell.angle_alpha   90.00
_cell.angle_beta   90.00
_cell.angle_gamma   90.00
#
_symmetry.space_group_name_H-M   'P 1'
#
loop_
_entity.id
_entity.type
_entity.pdbx_description
1 polymer ?
#
loop_
_entity_poly.entity_id
_entity_poly.type
_entity_poly.pdbx_seq_one_letter_code
_entity_poly.pdbx_strand_id
1 'polypeptide(L)'
;HPEDKIELVFGASGKYYELLKQGREFDLFFSADTKYAKAIYDDKNALIKPKVYVLGVLALYSLDENLLQGGVENLKEKANKITHLSIANPKVAPYGVAAKEVLENLGLNELLKDKIVLGENISVPVLHVDSKNSDIAIVAYSLVSSINHPKGKAVIIDAKYFSPLEQSYVITKYAKDKKLAFEF
;
A
#
# COMPACT_ATOMS: atom_id res chain seq x y z
N HIS A 1 -11.87 -0.37 -26.00
CA HIS A 1 -12.62 -1.63 -26.22
C HIS A 1 -13.91 -1.65 -25.38
N PRO A 2 -15.04 -1.06 -25.89
CA PRO A 2 -16.28 -0.95 -25.12
C PRO A 2 -16.95 -2.30 -24.81
N GLU A 3 -16.60 -3.35 -25.56
CA GLU A 3 -17.15 -4.69 -25.42
C GLU A 3 -16.38 -5.55 -24.38
N ASP A 4 -15.20 -5.10 -23.95
CA ASP A 4 -14.35 -5.88 -23.06
C ASP A 4 -14.78 -5.72 -21.60
N LYS A 5 -14.87 -6.84 -20.88
CA LYS A 5 -15.20 -6.86 -19.46
C LYS A 5 -13.95 -7.08 -18.62
N ILE A 6 -13.65 -6.11 -17.77
CA ILE A 6 -12.53 -6.19 -16.80
C ILE A 6 -13.12 -6.35 -15.40
N GLU A 7 -12.68 -7.37 -14.68
CA GLU A 7 -12.97 -7.56 -13.27
C GLU A 7 -11.75 -7.14 -12.43
N LEU A 8 -11.93 -6.20 -11.52
CA LEU A 8 -10.89 -5.71 -10.64
C LEU A 8 -11.08 -6.26 -9.23
N VAL A 9 -10.02 -6.84 -8.67
CA VAL A 9 -10.01 -7.37 -7.30
C VAL A 9 -8.88 -6.69 -6.52
N PHE A 10 -9.22 -6.05 -5.40
CA PHE A 10 -8.29 -5.25 -4.62
C PHE A 10 -7.91 -5.94 -3.30
N GLY A 11 -6.65 -5.76 -2.87
CA GLY A 11 -6.17 -6.26 -1.59
C GLY A 11 -4.66 -6.16 -1.44
N ALA A 12 -4.10 -6.80 -0.42
CA ALA A 12 -2.66 -6.81 -0.19
C ALA A 12 -1.92 -7.70 -1.20
N SER A 13 -0.78 -7.22 -1.73
CA SER A 13 0.02 -7.93 -2.74
C SER A 13 0.42 -9.33 -2.30
N GLY A 14 0.86 -9.50 -1.05
CA GLY A 14 1.23 -10.80 -0.51
C GLY A 14 0.06 -11.78 -0.38
N LYS A 15 -1.15 -11.29 -0.06
CA LYS A 15 -2.35 -12.12 0.00
C LYS A 15 -2.68 -12.71 -1.38
N TYR A 16 -2.65 -11.87 -2.43
CA TYR A 16 -2.96 -12.32 -3.79
C TYR A 16 -1.85 -13.18 -4.40
N TYR A 17 -0.59 -12.93 -4.04
CA TYR A 17 0.50 -13.83 -4.37
C TYR A 17 0.26 -15.25 -3.82
N GLU A 18 -0.13 -15.38 -2.55
CA GLU A 18 -0.43 -16.69 -1.96
C GLU A 18 -1.66 -17.36 -2.62
N LEU A 19 -2.69 -16.58 -2.97
CA LEU A 19 -3.85 -17.12 -3.70
C LEU A 19 -3.46 -17.65 -5.09
N LEU A 20 -2.58 -16.96 -5.82
CA LEU A 20 -2.02 -17.44 -7.09
C LEU A 20 -1.26 -18.75 -6.92
N LYS A 21 -0.43 -18.88 -5.87
CA LYS A 21 0.27 -20.12 -5.54
C LYS A 21 -0.68 -21.28 -5.25
N GLN A 22 -1.82 -20.99 -4.64
CA GLN A 22 -2.87 -21.97 -4.36
C GLN A 22 -3.73 -22.30 -5.58
N GLY A 23 -3.41 -21.74 -6.76
CA GLY A 23 -4.11 -22.02 -8.02
C GLY A 23 -5.27 -21.10 -8.32
N ARG A 24 -5.46 -19.99 -7.56
CA ARG A 24 -6.44 -18.97 -7.94
C ARG A 24 -6.01 -18.30 -9.24
N GLU A 25 -6.92 -18.23 -10.19
CA GLU A 25 -6.65 -17.68 -11.52
C GLU A 25 -6.86 -16.16 -11.54
N PHE A 26 -5.85 -15.44 -12.02
CA PHE A 26 -5.88 -14.02 -12.35
C PHE A 26 -5.08 -13.81 -13.62
N ASP A 27 -5.56 -13.01 -14.55
CA ASP A 27 -4.90 -12.77 -15.84
C ASP A 27 -3.70 -11.82 -15.69
N LEU A 28 -3.89 -10.80 -14.87
CA LEU A 28 -2.91 -9.77 -14.56
C LEU A 28 -2.74 -9.67 -13.04
N PHE A 29 -1.52 -9.47 -12.58
CA PHE A 29 -1.22 -9.22 -11.19
C PHE A 29 -0.42 -7.91 -11.07
N PHE A 30 -1.03 -6.93 -10.43
CA PHE A 30 -0.40 -5.66 -10.09
C PHE A 30 0.03 -5.68 -8.62
N SER A 31 1.32 -5.51 -8.37
CA SER A 31 1.91 -5.49 -7.04
C SER A 31 2.31 -4.08 -6.63
N ALA A 32 2.18 -3.76 -5.36
CA ALA A 32 2.68 -2.52 -4.79
C ALA A 32 4.22 -2.53 -4.58
N ASP A 33 4.91 -3.61 -4.98
CA ASP A 33 6.36 -3.74 -5.03
C ASP A 33 6.81 -4.61 -6.20
N THR A 34 8.13 -4.76 -6.38
CA THR A 34 8.72 -5.70 -7.35
C THR A 34 8.87 -7.11 -6.80
N LYS A 35 8.86 -7.29 -5.48
CA LYS A 35 9.14 -8.56 -4.80
C LYS A 35 8.12 -9.64 -5.18
N TYR A 36 6.82 -9.36 -5.02
CA TYR A 36 5.79 -10.35 -5.27
C TYR A 36 5.62 -10.65 -6.77
N ALA A 37 5.68 -9.62 -7.63
CA ALA A 37 5.65 -9.83 -9.08
C ALA A 37 6.84 -10.68 -9.56
N LYS A 38 8.04 -10.44 -8.99
CA LYS A 38 9.22 -11.24 -9.26
C LYS A 38 9.05 -12.69 -8.78
N ALA A 39 8.51 -12.90 -7.58
CA ALA A 39 8.25 -14.23 -7.05
C ALA A 39 7.29 -15.03 -7.95
N ILE A 40 6.22 -14.41 -8.48
CA ILE A 40 5.31 -15.06 -9.43
C ILE A 40 6.05 -15.47 -10.71
N TYR A 41 6.96 -14.63 -11.20
CA TYR A 41 7.77 -14.95 -12.39
C TYR A 41 8.77 -16.08 -12.12
N ASP A 42 9.47 -16.06 -11.00
CA ASP A 42 10.44 -17.07 -10.60
C ASP A 42 9.76 -18.44 -10.39
N ASP A 43 8.54 -18.45 -9.85
CA ASP A 43 7.68 -19.64 -9.67
C ASP A 43 7.07 -20.14 -11.01
N LYS A 44 7.46 -19.56 -12.16
CA LYS A 44 6.94 -19.88 -13.50
C LYS A 44 5.42 -19.72 -13.64
N ASN A 45 4.85 -18.81 -12.88
CA ASN A 45 3.43 -18.46 -12.92
C ASN A 45 3.16 -17.18 -13.73
N ALA A 46 4.17 -16.57 -14.35
CA ALA A 46 4.05 -15.41 -15.24
C ALA A 46 4.63 -15.67 -16.62
N LEU A 47 4.05 -15.02 -17.63
CA LEU A 47 4.45 -15.08 -19.03
C LEU A 47 5.49 -14.02 -19.38
N ILE A 48 5.54 -12.93 -18.61
CA ILE A 48 6.48 -11.83 -18.80
C ILE A 48 7.25 -11.55 -17.50
N LYS A 49 8.47 -11.00 -17.64
CA LYS A 49 9.22 -10.45 -16.49
C LYS A 49 8.43 -9.29 -15.87
N PRO A 50 8.57 -9.06 -14.56
CA PRO A 50 7.97 -7.91 -13.90
C PRO A 50 8.34 -6.60 -14.61
N LYS A 51 7.34 -5.73 -14.81
CA LYS A 51 7.54 -4.40 -15.34
C LYS A 51 7.11 -3.37 -14.29
N VAL A 52 8.01 -2.47 -13.93
CA VAL A 52 7.68 -1.32 -13.08
C VAL A 52 6.87 -0.32 -13.90
N TYR A 53 5.77 0.18 -13.33
CA TYR A 53 4.89 1.12 -14.01
C TYR A 53 4.72 2.45 -13.25
N VAL A 54 4.97 2.47 -11.92
CA VAL A 54 4.88 3.68 -11.10
C VAL A 54 5.67 3.53 -9.80
N LEU A 55 6.07 4.65 -9.20
CA LEU A 55 6.60 4.71 -7.84
C LEU A 55 5.49 5.09 -6.86
N GLY A 56 5.35 4.31 -5.81
CA GLY A 56 4.41 4.58 -4.73
C GLY A 56 4.88 5.74 -3.85
N VAL A 57 3.94 6.53 -3.37
CA VAL A 57 4.19 7.65 -2.46
C VAL A 57 3.44 7.40 -1.16
N LEU A 58 4.13 7.58 -0.02
CA LEU A 58 3.53 7.55 1.31
C LEU A 58 3.06 8.93 1.75
N ALA A 59 2.00 8.95 2.55
CA ALA A 59 1.52 10.15 3.22
C ALA A 59 1.05 9.84 4.65
N LEU A 60 1.17 10.84 5.52
CA LEU A 60 0.37 10.91 6.74
C LEU A 60 -1.03 11.34 6.37
N TYR A 61 -2.04 10.74 7.01
CA TYR A 61 -3.44 11.08 6.84
C TYR A 61 -4.15 11.19 8.20
N SER A 62 -4.90 12.27 8.40
CA SER A 62 -5.65 12.50 9.64
C SER A 62 -6.87 13.38 9.39
N LEU A 63 -7.89 13.26 10.26
CA LEU A 63 -8.99 14.22 10.35
C LEU A 63 -8.61 15.45 11.19
N ASP A 64 -7.58 15.35 12.05
CA ASP A 64 -7.01 16.45 12.83
C ASP A 64 -5.77 17.01 12.13
N GLU A 65 -5.90 18.19 11.52
CA GLU A 65 -4.81 18.88 10.84
C GLU A 65 -3.63 19.23 11.78
N ASN A 66 -3.87 19.37 13.08
CA ASN A 66 -2.81 19.63 14.04
C ASN A 66 -1.83 18.45 14.16
N LEU A 67 -2.30 17.21 13.94
CA LEU A 67 -1.44 16.03 13.91
C LEU A 67 -0.54 16.00 12.67
N LEU A 68 -0.92 16.70 11.60
CA LEU A 68 -0.17 16.74 10.33
C LEU A 68 0.86 17.86 10.26
N GLN A 69 0.76 18.87 11.13
CA GLN A 69 1.69 20.01 11.12
C GLN A 69 3.13 19.56 11.34
N GLY A 70 4.05 20.00 10.46
CA GLY A 70 5.44 19.64 10.49
C GLY A 70 5.76 18.23 10.00
N GLY A 71 4.78 17.56 9.39
CA GLY A 71 4.98 16.26 8.74
C GLY A 71 5.30 15.12 9.70
N VAL A 72 5.91 14.08 9.14
CA VAL A 72 6.28 12.87 9.87
C VAL A 72 7.42 13.12 10.88
N GLU A 73 8.25 14.11 10.64
CA GLU A 73 9.35 14.52 11.51
C GLU A 73 8.86 14.98 12.89
N ASN A 74 7.68 15.60 12.94
CA ASN A 74 7.12 16.10 14.19
C ASN A 74 6.22 15.09 14.92
N LEU A 75 6.09 13.86 14.44
CA LEU A 75 5.29 12.82 15.10
C LEU A 75 5.79 12.50 16.52
N LYS A 76 7.11 12.61 16.75
CA LYS A 76 7.70 12.37 18.06
C LYS A 76 7.12 13.31 19.13
N GLU A 77 7.00 14.59 18.81
CA GLU A 77 6.47 15.61 19.72
C GLU A 77 4.97 15.42 19.97
N LYS A 78 4.28 14.83 19.00
CA LYS A 78 2.82 14.59 19.02
C LYS A 78 2.43 13.21 19.53
N ALA A 79 3.41 12.36 19.82
CA ALA A 79 3.17 10.97 20.18
C ALA A 79 2.19 10.80 21.35
N ASN A 80 2.22 11.72 22.35
CA ASN A 80 1.29 11.69 23.48
C ASN A 80 -0.18 12.03 23.09
N LYS A 81 -0.39 12.69 21.95
CA LYS A 81 -1.72 13.03 21.43
C LYS A 81 -2.27 11.93 20.50
N ILE A 82 -1.43 11.01 20.09
CA ILE A 82 -1.82 9.87 19.24
C ILE A 82 -2.17 8.71 20.16
N THR A 83 -3.40 8.25 20.09
CA THR A 83 -3.86 7.01 20.74
C THR A 83 -3.67 5.82 19.82
N HIS A 84 -4.05 5.97 18.54
CA HIS A 84 -3.89 4.94 17.53
C HIS A 84 -3.29 5.51 16.23
N LEU A 85 -2.24 4.86 15.75
CA LEU A 85 -1.63 5.08 14.43
C LEU A 85 -1.90 3.84 13.57
N SER A 86 -2.58 4.01 12.45
CA SER A 86 -2.89 2.88 11.56
C SER A 86 -1.90 2.78 10.41
N ILE A 87 -1.46 1.55 10.13
CA ILE A 87 -0.64 1.19 8.98
C ILE A 87 -1.15 -0.11 8.35
N ALA A 88 -0.86 -0.36 7.08
CA ALA A 88 -1.10 -1.67 6.49
C ALA A 88 -0.22 -2.74 7.15
N ASN A 89 -0.69 -3.99 7.20
CA ASN A 89 0.07 -5.08 7.81
C ASN A 89 1.37 -5.37 7.02
N PRO A 90 2.56 -5.12 7.60
CA PRO A 90 3.84 -5.29 6.90
C PRO A 90 4.16 -6.74 6.51
N LYS A 91 3.45 -7.73 7.07
CA LYS A 91 3.64 -9.14 6.70
C LYS A 91 3.15 -9.44 5.28
N VAL A 92 2.17 -8.67 4.78
CA VAL A 92 1.49 -8.95 3.51
C VAL A 92 1.38 -7.74 2.58
N ALA A 93 1.63 -6.52 3.06
CA ALA A 93 1.46 -5.28 2.31
C ALA A 93 2.77 -4.49 2.20
N PRO A 94 3.27 -4.21 0.97
CA PRO A 94 4.50 -3.44 0.77
C PRO A 94 4.45 -2.04 1.39
N TYR A 95 3.31 -1.36 1.30
CA TYR A 95 3.11 -0.08 1.97
C TYR A 95 3.21 -0.16 3.50
N GLY A 96 2.87 -1.32 4.10
CA GLY A 96 3.07 -1.59 5.52
C GLY A 96 4.54 -1.74 5.88
N VAL A 97 5.34 -2.37 5.01
CA VAL A 97 6.80 -2.45 5.16
C VAL A 97 7.40 -1.05 5.13
N ALA A 98 7.05 -0.24 4.12
CA ALA A 98 7.55 1.13 3.99
C ALA A 98 7.11 2.02 5.18
N ALA A 99 5.87 1.89 5.67
CA ALA A 99 5.43 2.60 6.87
C ALA A 99 6.26 2.22 8.11
N LYS A 100 6.62 0.95 8.25
CA LYS A 100 7.49 0.48 9.33
C LYS A 100 8.89 1.08 9.19
N GLU A 101 9.47 1.11 7.99
CA GLU A 101 10.76 1.74 7.72
C GLU A 101 10.76 3.23 8.11
N VAL A 102 9.67 3.96 7.79
CA VAL A 102 9.51 5.37 8.22
C VAL A 102 9.59 5.49 9.74
N LEU A 103 8.87 4.64 10.48
CA LEU A 103 8.88 4.68 11.95
C LEU A 103 10.24 4.29 12.52
N GLU A 104 10.94 3.34 11.92
CA GLU A 104 12.29 2.92 12.30
C GLU A 104 13.30 4.03 12.06
N ASN A 105 13.32 4.62 10.86
CA ASN A 105 14.26 5.67 10.48
C ASN A 105 14.08 6.97 11.29
N LEU A 106 12.90 7.20 11.85
CA LEU A 106 12.59 8.31 12.73
C LEU A 106 12.75 7.98 14.22
N GLY A 107 13.10 6.74 14.57
CA GLY A 107 13.22 6.29 15.96
C GLY A 107 11.89 6.29 16.72
N LEU A 108 10.78 6.07 16.01
CA LEU A 108 9.42 6.09 16.56
C LEU A 108 8.87 4.72 16.95
N ASN A 109 9.54 3.64 16.56
CA ASN A 109 9.07 2.27 16.79
C ASN A 109 8.70 2.00 18.23
N GLU A 110 9.63 2.22 19.17
CA GLU A 110 9.40 1.96 20.60
C GLU A 110 8.35 2.90 21.19
N LEU A 111 8.29 4.14 20.70
CA LEU A 111 7.36 5.15 21.20
C LEU A 111 5.91 4.88 20.78
N LEU A 112 5.71 4.29 19.60
CA LEU A 112 4.39 4.10 19.00
C LEU A 112 3.96 2.63 18.89
N LYS A 113 4.81 1.66 19.26
CA LYS A 113 4.54 0.21 19.06
C LYS A 113 3.19 -0.24 19.60
N ASP A 114 2.82 0.21 20.80
CA ASP A 114 1.58 -0.18 21.47
C ASP A 114 0.35 0.60 20.95
N LYS A 115 0.59 1.55 20.05
CA LYS A 115 -0.42 2.41 19.41
C LYS A 115 -0.68 2.02 17.96
N ILE A 116 0.09 1.06 17.41
CA ILE A 116 -0.04 0.65 16.01
C ILE A 116 -1.27 -0.25 15.84
N VAL A 117 -2.15 0.14 14.93
CA VAL A 117 -3.30 -0.64 14.47
C VAL A 117 -3.04 -1.11 13.05
N LEU A 118 -3.11 -2.42 12.81
CA LEU A 118 -2.82 -3.01 11.51
C LEU A 118 -4.08 -3.17 10.66
N GLY A 119 -4.03 -2.64 9.44
CA GLY A 119 -5.02 -2.91 8.40
C GLY A 119 -4.59 -4.10 7.52
N GLU A 120 -5.51 -4.93 7.11
CA GLU A 120 -5.21 -6.09 6.25
C GLU A 120 -4.68 -5.71 4.85
N ASN A 121 -4.92 -4.50 4.39
CA ASN A 121 -4.41 -3.91 3.15
C ASN A 121 -4.27 -2.40 3.31
N ILE A 122 -3.77 -1.70 2.26
CA ILE A 122 -3.45 -0.25 2.34
C ILE A 122 -4.69 0.66 2.41
N SER A 123 -5.88 0.19 2.04
CA SER A 123 -7.11 0.99 2.12
C SER A 123 -7.69 1.01 3.54
N VAL A 124 -7.45 -0.04 4.35
CA VAL A 124 -8.01 -0.16 5.70
C VAL A 124 -7.52 0.93 6.64
N PRO A 125 -6.24 1.35 6.66
CA PRO A 125 -5.79 2.48 7.48
C PRO A 125 -6.54 3.79 7.20
N VAL A 126 -6.92 4.06 5.93
CA VAL A 126 -7.75 5.22 5.58
C VAL A 126 -9.13 5.11 6.26
N LEU A 127 -9.75 3.93 6.18
CA LEU A 127 -11.05 3.67 6.81
C LEU A 127 -10.98 3.79 8.33
N HIS A 128 -9.88 3.38 8.97
CA HIS A 128 -9.69 3.55 10.41
C HIS A 128 -9.70 5.03 10.82
N VAL A 129 -9.04 5.90 10.06
CA VAL A 129 -9.06 7.35 10.31
C VAL A 129 -10.44 7.93 10.02
N ASP A 130 -11.04 7.60 8.87
CA ASP A 130 -12.35 8.11 8.45
C ASP A 130 -13.49 7.74 9.42
N SER A 131 -13.36 6.59 10.09
CA SER A 131 -14.28 6.11 11.13
C SER A 131 -13.88 6.52 12.56
N LYS A 132 -12.79 7.29 12.72
CA LYS A 132 -12.23 7.71 14.01
C LYS A 132 -11.75 6.55 14.91
N ASN A 133 -11.44 5.39 14.31
CA ASN A 133 -10.82 4.26 15.01
C ASN A 133 -9.29 4.43 15.12
N SER A 134 -8.71 5.38 14.38
CA SER A 134 -7.33 5.82 14.52
C SER A 134 -7.25 7.34 14.34
N ASP A 135 -6.33 7.97 15.05
CA ASP A 135 -6.12 9.42 14.99
C ASP A 135 -5.38 9.82 13.71
N ILE A 136 -4.48 8.95 13.28
CA ILE A 136 -3.58 9.19 12.15
C ILE A 136 -3.22 7.86 11.47
N ALA A 137 -2.89 7.92 10.18
CA ALA A 137 -2.43 6.75 9.44
C ALA A 137 -1.26 7.10 8.51
N ILE A 138 -0.42 6.09 8.22
CA ILE A 138 0.54 6.13 7.10
C ILE A 138 -0.06 5.32 5.96
N VAL A 139 -0.33 5.99 4.84
CA VAL A 139 -1.12 5.45 3.72
C VAL A 139 -0.48 5.73 2.36
N ALA A 140 -1.00 5.10 1.30
CA ALA A 140 -0.67 5.50 -0.06
C ALA A 140 -1.29 6.86 -0.36
N TYR A 141 -0.48 7.82 -0.82
CA TYR A 141 -0.95 9.17 -1.14
C TYR A 141 -2.08 9.16 -2.18
N SER A 142 -2.03 8.24 -3.15
CA SER A 142 -3.07 8.08 -4.17
C SER A 142 -4.47 7.84 -3.61
N LEU A 143 -4.60 7.24 -2.41
CA LEU A 143 -5.90 6.99 -1.78
C LEU A 143 -6.51 8.25 -1.16
N VAL A 144 -5.68 9.22 -0.78
CA VAL A 144 -6.08 10.40 0.00
C VAL A 144 -5.84 11.73 -0.73
N SER A 145 -5.22 11.70 -1.92
CA SER A 145 -5.02 12.85 -2.81
C SER A 145 -6.23 13.12 -3.71
N SER A 146 -7.14 12.15 -3.81
CA SER A 146 -8.30 12.25 -4.70
C SER A 146 -9.26 13.33 -4.21
N ILE A 147 -9.83 14.09 -5.16
CA ILE A 147 -10.91 15.06 -4.94
C ILE A 147 -12.11 14.39 -4.23
N ASN A 148 -12.24 13.07 -4.36
CA ASN A 148 -13.31 12.28 -3.76
C ASN A 148 -13.05 11.88 -2.29
N HIS A 149 -11.94 12.33 -1.68
CA HIS A 149 -11.62 12.07 -0.28
C HIS A 149 -11.71 13.33 0.59
N PRO A 150 -12.90 13.82 0.86
CA PRO A 150 -13.10 15.10 1.53
C PRO A 150 -12.96 15.05 3.06
N LYS A 151 -12.80 13.86 3.68
CA LYS A 151 -12.90 13.73 5.13
C LYS A 151 -11.69 14.26 5.88
N GLY A 152 -10.48 13.99 5.40
CA GLY A 152 -9.25 14.36 6.08
C GLY A 152 -8.27 15.09 5.19
N LYS A 153 -7.10 15.37 5.75
CA LYS A 153 -5.96 15.98 5.05
C LYS A 153 -4.80 14.99 5.01
N ALA A 154 -3.92 15.19 4.04
CA ALA A 154 -2.72 14.36 3.87
C ALA A 154 -1.48 15.23 3.70
N VAL A 155 -0.35 14.77 4.24
CA VAL A 155 0.98 15.34 4.06
C VAL A 155 1.90 14.25 3.54
N ILE A 156 2.55 14.49 2.40
CA ILE A 156 3.48 13.54 1.78
C ILE A 156 4.69 13.34 2.71
N ILE A 157 5.10 12.07 2.84
CA ILE A 157 6.29 11.67 3.56
C ILE A 157 7.48 11.68 2.59
N ASP A 158 8.59 12.29 2.99
CA ASP A 158 9.81 12.32 2.19
C ASP A 158 10.32 10.90 1.92
N ALA A 159 10.63 10.62 0.66
CA ALA A 159 11.10 9.31 0.19
C ALA A 159 12.43 8.86 0.84
N LYS A 160 13.18 9.76 1.47
CA LYS A 160 14.41 9.40 2.22
C LYS A 160 14.16 8.50 3.43
N TYR A 161 12.90 8.39 3.91
CA TYR A 161 12.55 7.63 5.11
C TYR A 161 12.13 6.19 4.82
N PHE A 162 12.02 5.77 3.56
CA PHE A 162 11.62 4.41 3.20
C PHE A 162 12.24 3.98 1.86
N SER A 163 12.34 2.68 1.65
CA SER A 163 12.81 2.10 0.40
C SER A 163 11.83 2.40 -0.75
N PRO A 164 12.33 2.62 -1.98
CA PRO A 164 11.47 2.90 -3.13
C PRO A 164 10.35 1.86 -3.31
N LEU A 165 9.12 2.32 -3.38
CA LEU A 165 7.94 1.49 -3.64
C LEU A 165 7.73 1.36 -5.16
N GLU A 166 8.59 0.60 -5.83
CA GLU A 166 8.48 0.32 -7.27
C GLU A 166 7.31 -0.64 -7.51
N GLN A 167 6.16 -0.09 -7.85
CA GLN A 167 5.00 -0.90 -8.19
C GLN A 167 5.20 -1.56 -9.55
N SER A 168 4.93 -2.84 -9.62
CA SER A 168 5.17 -3.63 -10.81
C SER A 168 4.02 -4.57 -11.12
N TYR A 169 3.96 -5.05 -12.37
CA TYR A 169 2.97 -6.03 -12.79
C TYR A 169 3.58 -7.18 -13.57
N VAL A 170 2.84 -8.26 -13.64
CA VAL A 170 3.09 -9.39 -14.52
C VAL A 170 1.80 -9.83 -15.20
N ILE A 171 1.93 -10.40 -16.41
CA ILE A 171 0.88 -11.18 -17.06
C ILE A 171 1.08 -12.62 -16.60
N THR A 172 0.06 -13.20 -15.98
CA THR A 172 0.17 -14.54 -15.41
C THR A 172 0.00 -15.62 -16.47
N LYS A 173 0.34 -16.86 -16.13
CA LYS A 173 0.18 -18.02 -17.03
C LYS A 173 -1.29 -18.27 -17.46
N TYR A 174 -2.26 -17.80 -16.68
CA TYR A 174 -3.68 -17.96 -16.97
C TYR A 174 -4.20 -17.07 -18.10
N ALA A 175 -3.38 -16.08 -18.50
CA ALA A 175 -3.67 -15.18 -19.61
C ALA A 175 -3.04 -15.64 -20.95
N LYS A 176 -2.47 -16.86 -21.04
CA LYS A 176 -1.71 -17.34 -22.21
C LYS A 176 -2.43 -17.12 -23.54
N ASP A 177 -3.72 -17.38 -23.57
CA ASP A 177 -4.54 -17.30 -24.80
C ASP A 177 -5.50 -16.08 -24.79
N LYS A 178 -5.27 -15.10 -23.89
CA LYS A 178 -6.11 -13.92 -23.71
C LYS A 178 -5.43 -12.67 -24.27
N LYS A 179 -5.67 -12.38 -25.55
CA LYS A 179 -5.08 -11.24 -26.26
C LYS A 179 -5.22 -9.91 -25.49
N LEU A 180 -6.41 -9.65 -24.91
CA LEU A 180 -6.70 -8.44 -24.14
C LEU A 180 -5.71 -8.21 -22.99
N ALA A 181 -5.26 -9.25 -22.31
CA ALA A 181 -4.31 -9.13 -21.21
C ALA A 181 -2.92 -8.61 -21.63
N PHE A 182 -2.57 -8.77 -22.91
CA PHE A 182 -1.33 -8.24 -23.48
C PHE A 182 -1.49 -6.84 -24.07
N GLU A 183 -2.72 -6.44 -24.39
CA GLU A 183 -3.07 -5.12 -24.93
C GLU A 183 -3.41 -4.12 -23.81
N PHE A 184 -3.73 -4.60 -22.60
CA PHE A 184 -4.02 -3.80 -21.42
C PHE A 184 -2.79 -3.05 -20.92
#